data_5b9a1b2b5e15e10516005c0c432a75ff
#
_entry.id   5b9a1b2b5e15e10516005c0c432a75ff
#
_cell.length_a   1.000
_cell.length_b   1.000
_cell.length_c   1.000
_cell.angle_alpha   90.00
_cell.angle_beta   90.00
_cell.angle_gamma   90.00
#
_symmetry.space_group_name_H-M   'P 1'
#
loop_
_entity.id
_entity.type
_entity.pdbx_description
1 polymer ?
#
loop_
_entity_poly.entity_id
_entity_poly.type
_entity_poly.pdbx_seq_one_letter_code
_entity_poly.pdbx_strand_id
1 'polypeptide(L)'
;MLYPLSYEGNANIRSYAAGVRRARKPPVYDAFMAPATVLVVDDDPVILKLLEVNFEMEGFQVVRAADGAEGLERARAVHPDIVVLDVMMPRMTGYEVAKALREDDDTAHIPIIFVTARAQSSDVERGMELGVDDYVTKPFDPLDLIARVNALLARSQAAHEPAAAADPPAEPGLDASSATAP
;
A
#
# COMPACT_ATOMS: atom_id res chain seq x y z
N MET A 1 -11.59 57.58 -3.24
CA MET A 1 -12.84 56.96 -2.78
C MET A 1 -12.64 55.44 -2.81
N LEU A 2 -12.37 54.88 -1.67
CA LEU A 2 -12.14 53.42 -1.52
C LEU A 2 -13.45 52.80 -1.00
N TYR A 3 -14.00 51.85 -1.77
CA TYR A 3 -15.13 51.05 -1.33
C TYR A 3 -14.58 49.80 -0.61
N PRO A 4 -15.06 49.48 0.58
CA PRO A 4 -14.74 48.21 1.25
C PRO A 4 -15.60 47.10 0.64
N LEU A 5 -14.95 46.00 0.18
CA LEU A 5 -15.59 44.77 -0.19
C LEU A 5 -15.98 44.02 1.12
N SER A 6 -17.27 44.09 1.45
CA SER A 6 -17.84 43.24 2.49
C SER A 6 -18.01 41.82 1.95
N TYR A 7 -17.22 40.89 2.44
CA TYR A 7 -17.34 39.45 2.19
C TYR A 7 -18.45 38.91 3.09
N GLU A 8 -19.67 38.85 2.56
CA GLU A 8 -20.74 38.10 3.22
C GLU A 8 -20.48 36.61 3.09
N GLY A 9 -20.17 35.98 4.20
CA GLY A 9 -19.90 34.55 4.31
C GLY A 9 -21.12 33.71 3.92
N ASN A 10 -20.91 32.90 2.90
CA ASN A 10 -21.89 31.94 2.40
C ASN A 10 -22.19 30.85 3.45
N ALA A 11 -23.39 30.90 4.02
CA ALA A 11 -23.88 30.04 5.09
C ALA A 11 -24.11 28.55 4.68
N ASN A 12 -23.54 28.13 3.54
CA ASN A 12 -23.82 26.80 2.99
C ASN A 12 -22.73 25.76 3.23
N ILE A 13 -21.66 26.09 3.98
CA ILE A 13 -20.59 25.13 4.31
C ILE A 13 -20.94 24.27 5.56
N ARG A 14 -21.96 24.66 6.33
CA ARG A 14 -22.34 23.92 7.55
C ARG A 14 -23.21 22.69 7.33
N SER A 15 -23.83 22.53 6.18
CA SER A 15 -24.71 21.37 5.92
C SER A 15 -23.99 20.16 5.31
N TYR A 16 -22.77 20.34 4.78
CA TYR A 16 -22.01 19.21 4.20
C TYR A 16 -21.27 18.37 5.27
N ALA A 17 -21.12 18.89 6.49
CA ALA A 17 -20.40 18.20 7.56
C ALA A 17 -21.21 17.17 8.35
N ALA A 18 -22.53 17.07 8.11
CA ALA A 18 -23.41 16.22 8.94
C ALA A 18 -23.71 14.84 8.32
N GLY A 19 -23.22 14.52 7.13
CA GLY A 19 -23.54 13.28 6.40
C GLY A 19 -22.35 12.35 6.11
N VAL A 20 -21.14 12.80 6.33
CA VAL A 20 -19.96 11.90 6.21
C VAL A 20 -19.93 11.02 7.45
N ARG A 21 -20.53 9.82 7.34
CA ARG A 21 -20.18 8.74 8.28
C ARG A 21 -18.64 8.71 8.30
N ARG A 22 -18.05 9.07 9.42
CA ARG A 22 -16.63 8.84 9.68
C ARG A 22 -16.37 7.40 9.28
N ALA A 23 -15.70 7.22 8.14
CA ALA A 23 -15.11 5.95 7.80
C ALA A 23 -14.33 5.54 9.05
N ARG A 24 -14.65 4.39 9.63
CA ARG A 24 -13.88 3.86 10.74
C ARG A 24 -12.44 3.89 10.28
N LYS A 25 -11.59 4.63 11.01
CA LYS A 25 -10.14 4.50 10.89
C LYS A 25 -9.88 3.00 10.77
N PRO A 26 -9.12 2.57 9.75
CA PRO A 26 -8.74 1.16 9.66
C PRO A 26 -8.16 0.74 11.01
N PRO A 27 -8.33 -0.53 11.41
CA PRO A 27 -8.00 -0.98 12.73
C PRO A 27 -6.53 -0.66 13.03
N VAL A 28 -6.35 0.27 13.95
CA VAL A 28 -5.16 0.51 14.74
C VAL A 28 -3.86 0.07 14.07
N TYR A 29 -3.29 0.94 13.21
CA TYR A 29 -1.84 0.96 13.08
C TYR A 29 -1.35 1.33 14.48
N ASP A 30 -0.80 0.34 15.13
CA ASP A 30 -0.24 0.45 16.46
C ASP A 30 0.74 1.65 16.46
N ALA A 31 0.60 2.58 17.38
CA ALA A 31 1.38 3.83 17.43
C ALA A 31 2.90 3.62 17.62
N PHE A 32 3.38 2.38 17.47
CA PHE A 32 4.77 1.94 17.59
C PHE A 32 5.38 1.44 16.26
N MET A 33 4.60 1.27 15.20
CA MET A 33 5.16 0.87 13.88
C MET A 33 5.53 2.12 13.08
N ALA A 34 6.71 2.12 12.48
CA ALA A 34 7.09 3.17 11.52
C ALA A 34 6.04 3.23 10.39
N PRO A 35 5.75 4.43 9.84
CA PRO A 35 4.81 4.54 8.73
C PRO A 35 5.28 3.70 7.55
N ALA A 36 4.36 2.95 6.94
CA ALA A 36 4.69 2.15 5.76
C ALA A 36 5.15 3.04 4.61
N THR A 37 6.18 2.58 3.90
CA THR A 37 6.80 3.31 2.79
C THR A 37 6.23 2.83 1.46
N VAL A 38 5.65 3.75 0.69
CA VAL A 38 5.15 3.52 -0.67
C VAL A 38 6.12 4.13 -1.67
N LEU A 39 6.65 3.32 -2.60
CA LEU A 39 7.39 3.81 -3.75
C LEU A 39 6.41 4.02 -4.91
N VAL A 40 6.28 5.25 -5.40
CA VAL A 40 5.47 5.62 -6.56
C VAL A 40 6.38 5.88 -7.76
N VAL A 41 6.17 5.15 -8.85
CA VAL A 41 6.95 5.25 -10.09
C VAL A 41 6.03 5.59 -11.24
N ASP A 42 6.13 6.81 -11.79
CA ASP A 42 5.31 7.30 -12.89
C ASP A 42 6.05 8.46 -13.59
N ASP A 43 6.02 8.54 -14.91
CA ASP A 43 6.70 9.61 -15.65
C ASP A 43 5.88 10.91 -15.72
N ASP A 44 4.61 10.88 -15.30
CA ASP A 44 3.77 12.05 -15.19
C ASP A 44 3.94 12.74 -13.82
N PRO A 45 4.53 13.95 -13.75
CA PRO A 45 4.73 14.67 -12.50
C PRO A 45 3.42 15.06 -11.80
N VAL A 46 2.30 15.13 -12.54
CA VAL A 46 0.98 15.44 -11.96
C VAL A 46 0.47 14.22 -11.19
N ILE A 47 0.61 13.02 -11.76
CA ILE A 47 0.25 11.76 -11.10
C ILE A 47 1.14 11.52 -9.87
N LEU A 48 2.46 11.70 -10.01
CA LEU A 48 3.38 11.60 -8.86
C LEU A 48 2.95 12.52 -7.71
N LYS A 49 2.62 13.79 -8.01
CA LYS A 49 2.20 14.74 -6.96
C LYS A 49 0.84 14.41 -6.39
N LEU A 50 -0.09 13.97 -7.21
CA LEU A 50 -1.42 13.53 -6.77
C LEU A 50 -1.30 12.36 -5.77
N LEU A 51 -0.54 11.33 -6.12
CA LEU A 51 -0.36 10.14 -5.28
C LEU A 51 0.43 10.47 -4.01
N GLU A 52 1.51 11.26 -4.11
CA GLU A 52 2.25 11.72 -2.93
C GLU A 52 1.31 12.36 -1.89
N VAL A 53 0.56 13.37 -2.29
CA VAL A 53 -0.32 14.10 -1.36
C VAL A 53 -1.37 13.17 -0.74
N ASN A 54 -1.99 12.30 -1.54
CA ASN A 54 -3.04 11.42 -1.04
C ASN A 54 -2.49 10.33 -0.10
N PHE A 55 -1.35 9.72 -0.40
CA PHE A 55 -0.71 8.74 0.47
C PHE A 55 -0.17 9.37 1.77
N GLU A 56 0.44 10.57 1.69
CA GLU A 56 0.89 11.29 2.89
C GLU A 56 -0.29 11.66 3.82
N MET A 57 -1.43 12.04 3.28
CA MET A 57 -2.64 12.32 4.06
C MET A 57 -3.17 11.09 4.81
N GLU A 58 -2.94 9.91 4.29
CA GLU A 58 -3.29 8.63 4.91
C GLU A 58 -2.18 8.09 5.84
N GLY A 59 -1.08 8.83 5.99
CA GLY A 59 0.00 8.53 6.94
C GLY A 59 1.10 7.63 6.40
N PHE A 60 1.21 7.46 5.09
CA PHE A 60 2.33 6.76 4.45
C PHE A 60 3.56 7.65 4.31
N GLN A 61 4.74 7.04 4.32
CA GLN A 61 5.93 7.67 3.80
C GLN A 61 6.00 7.43 2.29
N VAL A 62 6.17 8.50 1.49
CA VAL A 62 6.17 8.38 0.03
C VAL A 62 7.55 8.63 -0.54
N VAL A 63 8.01 7.71 -1.36
CA VAL A 63 9.20 7.84 -2.20
C VAL A 63 8.75 7.90 -3.65
N ARG A 64 9.23 8.88 -4.43
CA ARG A 64 8.84 9.06 -5.82
C ARG A 64 9.99 8.70 -6.74
N ALA A 65 9.68 8.19 -7.91
CA ALA A 65 10.61 8.04 -9.03
C ALA A 65 9.92 8.46 -10.33
N ALA A 66 10.61 9.22 -11.17
CA ALA A 66 10.08 9.79 -12.41
C ALA A 66 10.35 8.91 -13.65
N ASP A 67 11.00 7.77 -13.47
CA ASP A 67 11.19 6.76 -14.52
C ASP A 67 11.55 5.39 -13.92
N GLY A 68 11.55 4.36 -14.77
CA GLY A 68 11.79 2.98 -14.33
C GLY A 68 13.18 2.74 -13.76
N ALA A 69 14.22 3.40 -14.28
CA ALA A 69 15.58 3.24 -13.79
C ALA A 69 15.74 3.84 -12.38
N GLU A 70 15.19 5.04 -12.16
CA GLU A 70 15.12 5.65 -10.83
C GLU A 70 14.28 4.80 -9.88
N GLY A 71 13.16 4.22 -10.37
CA GLY A 71 12.32 3.31 -9.61
C GLY A 71 13.07 2.12 -9.06
N LEU A 72 13.86 1.44 -9.89
CA LEU A 72 14.71 0.32 -9.46
C LEU A 72 15.79 0.73 -8.45
N GLU A 73 16.47 1.84 -8.71
CA GLU A 73 17.49 2.36 -7.78
C GLU A 73 16.90 2.65 -6.40
N ARG A 74 15.76 3.33 -6.37
CA ARG A 74 15.07 3.67 -5.12
C ARG A 74 14.52 2.45 -4.41
N ALA A 75 13.94 1.49 -5.13
CA ALA A 75 13.44 0.26 -4.53
C ALA A 75 14.54 -0.50 -3.77
N ARG A 76 15.73 -0.61 -4.37
CA ARG A 76 16.90 -1.22 -3.74
C ARG A 76 17.47 -0.42 -2.56
N ALA A 77 17.42 0.91 -2.65
CA ALA A 77 17.98 1.78 -1.62
C ALA A 77 17.10 1.89 -0.37
N VAL A 78 15.78 1.90 -0.53
CA VAL A 78 14.86 2.19 0.58
C VAL A 78 14.03 0.99 1.03
N HIS A 79 14.04 -0.13 0.26
CA HIS A 79 13.22 -1.33 0.53
C HIS A 79 11.79 -0.96 0.92
N PRO A 80 10.98 -0.41 -0.01
CA PRO A 80 9.64 0.04 0.30
C PRO A 80 8.72 -1.14 0.65
N ASP A 81 7.68 -0.88 1.43
CA ASP A 81 6.69 -1.89 1.78
C ASP A 81 5.77 -2.27 0.60
N ILE A 82 5.66 -1.39 -0.40
CA ILE A 82 4.87 -1.59 -1.63
C ILE A 82 5.35 -0.67 -2.75
N VAL A 83 5.22 -1.12 -3.99
CA VAL A 83 5.49 -0.33 -5.21
C VAL A 83 4.20 -0.08 -5.98
N VAL A 84 3.90 1.18 -6.26
CA VAL A 84 2.86 1.64 -7.20
C VAL A 84 3.56 2.07 -8.47
N LEU A 85 3.31 1.36 -9.58
CA LEU A 85 4.16 1.41 -10.77
C LEU A 85 3.34 1.65 -12.04
N ASP A 86 3.62 2.74 -12.75
CA ASP A 86 3.07 2.91 -14.10
C ASP A 86 3.73 1.94 -15.08
N VAL A 87 2.90 1.38 -15.97
CA VAL A 87 3.37 0.46 -17.01
C VAL A 87 3.95 1.19 -18.20
N MET A 88 3.38 2.36 -18.54
CA MET A 88 3.63 3.03 -19.82
C MET A 88 4.64 4.18 -19.70
N MET A 89 5.83 3.89 -19.23
CA MET A 89 6.91 4.87 -19.13
C MET A 89 7.89 4.80 -20.31
N PRO A 90 8.52 5.93 -20.69
CA PRO A 90 9.56 5.95 -21.72
C PRO A 90 10.83 5.23 -21.25
N ARG A 91 11.60 4.70 -22.19
CA ARG A 91 12.89 4.01 -21.98
C ARG A 91 12.78 2.66 -21.26
N MET A 92 12.19 2.60 -20.10
CA MET A 92 11.99 1.39 -19.30
C MET A 92 10.54 1.30 -18.86
N THR A 93 9.84 0.28 -19.32
CA THR A 93 8.44 0.02 -19.02
C THR A 93 8.27 -0.53 -17.61
N GLY A 94 7.08 -0.36 -17.01
CA GLY A 94 6.77 -0.96 -15.71
C GLY A 94 6.90 -2.49 -15.69
N TYR A 95 6.68 -3.16 -16.82
CA TYR A 95 6.93 -4.61 -16.94
C TYR A 95 8.39 -4.97 -16.75
N GLU A 96 9.32 -4.18 -17.32
CA GLU A 96 10.76 -4.40 -17.16
C GLU A 96 11.20 -4.11 -15.73
N VAL A 97 10.64 -3.07 -15.11
CA VAL A 97 10.87 -2.77 -13.68
C VAL A 97 10.37 -3.91 -12.80
N ALA A 98 9.12 -4.36 -12.97
CA ALA A 98 8.56 -5.45 -12.19
C ALA A 98 9.37 -6.74 -12.33
N LYS A 99 9.78 -7.09 -13.56
CA LYS A 99 10.65 -8.23 -13.82
C LYS A 99 11.97 -8.12 -13.05
N ALA A 100 12.63 -6.97 -13.14
CA ALA A 100 13.91 -6.76 -12.46
C ALA A 100 13.77 -6.81 -10.92
N LEU A 101 12.65 -6.32 -10.36
CA LEU A 101 12.36 -6.43 -8.93
C LEU A 101 12.11 -7.88 -8.50
N ARG A 102 11.47 -8.71 -9.33
CA ARG A 102 11.22 -10.13 -9.05
C ARG A 102 12.47 -11.01 -9.21
N GLU A 103 13.42 -10.60 -10.04
CA GLU A 103 14.70 -11.30 -10.24
C GLU A 103 15.75 -10.98 -9.17
N ASP A 104 15.50 -10.02 -8.30
CA ASP A 104 16.40 -9.57 -7.24
C ASP A 104 15.86 -10.03 -5.86
N ASP A 105 16.61 -10.90 -5.19
CA ASP A 105 16.20 -11.53 -3.91
C ASP A 105 15.82 -10.50 -2.83
N ASP A 106 16.46 -9.33 -2.85
CA ASP A 106 16.22 -8.26 -1.87
C ASP A 106 14.89 -7.53 -2.11
N THR A 107 14.34 -7.59 -3.32
CA THR A 107 13.11 -6.88 -3.70
C THR A 107 12.00 -7.79 -4.21
N ALA A 108 12.27 -9.07 -4.45
CA ALA A 108 11.32 -10.04 -5.02
C ALA A 108 10.03 -10.19 -4.21
N HIS A 109 10.08 -9.96 -2.91
CA HIS A 109 8.96 -10.10 -1.98
C HIS A 109 8.07 -8.85 -1.88
N ILE A 110 8.52 -7.70 -2.42
CA ILE A 110 7.80 -6.43 -2.30
C ILE A 110 6.54 -6.49 -3.18
N PRO A 111 5.34 -6.24 -2.63
CA PRO A 111 4.12 -6.21 -3.43
C PRO A 111 4.14 -5.08 -4.46
N ILE A 112 3.60 -5.34 -5.66
CA ILE A 112 3.57 -4.40 -6.78
C ILE A 112 2.13 -4.23 -7.26
N ILE A 113 1.67 -2.98 -7.36
CA ILE A 113 0.45 -2.59 -8.04
C ILE A 113 0.80 -1.89 -9.34
N PHE A 114 0.29 -2.38 -10.46
CA PHE A 114 0.34 -1.63 -11.71
C PHE A 114 -0.77 -0.58 -11.78
N VAL A 115 -0.40 0.63 -12.20
CA VAL A 115 -1.34 1.71 -12.53
C VAL A 115 -1.10 2.12 -13.97
N THR A 116 -2.06 1.94 -14.88
CA THR A 116 -1.82 2.12 -16.32
C THR A 116 -3.04 2.59 -17.09
N ALA A 117 -2.81 3.28 -18.21
CA ALA A 117 -3.86 3.66 -19.16
C ALA A 117 -4.38 2.48 -20.01
N ARG A 118 -3.71 1.33 -20.01
CA ARG A 118 -4.09 0.14 -20.77
C ARG A 118 -4.60 -0.97 -19.86
N ALA A 119 -5.81 -1.47 -20.17
CA ALA A 119 -6.47 -2.55 -19.46
C ALA A 119 -6.93 -3.66 -20.43
N GLN A 120 -6.15 -3.96 -21.47
CA GLN A 120 -6.46 -5.11 -22.32
C GLN A 120 -6.18 -6.40 -21.52
N SER A 121 -6.97 -7.43 -21.76
CA SER A 121 -6.82 -8.71 -21.04
C SER A 121 -5.40 -9.29 -21.14
N SER A 122 -4.76 -9.14 -22.31
CA SER A 122 -3.36 -9.54 -22.53
C SER A 122 -2.34 -8.78 -21.69
N ASP A 123 -2.60 -7.52 -21.36
CA ASP A 123 -1.70 -6.71 -20.54
C ASP A 123 -1.84 -7.11 -19.04
N VAL A 124 -3.05 -7.42 -18.61
CA VAL A 124 -3.32 -7.94 -17.27
C VAL A 124 -2.70 -9.32 -17.08
N GLU A 125 -2.91 -10.24 -18.03
CA GLU A 125 -2.32 -11.59 -18.03
C GLU A 125 -0.79 -11.51 -17.93
N ARG A 126 -0.16 -10.66 -18.72
CA ARG A 126 1.29 -10.44 -18.67
C ARG A 126 1.77 -9.90 -17.32
N GLY A 127 1.02 -8.99 -16.69
CA GLY A 127 1.33 -8.51 -15.36
C GLY A 127 1.26 -9.62 -14.30
N MET A 128 0.21 -10.45 -14.38
CA MET A 128 0.04 -11.58 -13.47
C MET A 128 1.14 -12.64 -13.62
N GLU A 129 1.57 -12.94 -14.87
CA GLU A 129 2.71 -13.84 -15.14
C GLU A 129 4.02 -13.35 -14.52
N LEU A 130 4.19 -12.03 -14.38
CA LEU A 130 5.34 -11.40 -13.73
C LEU A 130 5.22 -11.35 -12.20
N GLY A 131 4.13 -11.87 -11.62
CA GLY A 131 3.92 -11.86 -10.18
C GLY A 131 3.55 -10.49 -9.62
N VAL A 132 2.82 -9.66 -10.40
CA VAL A 132 2.23 -8.42 -9.93
C VAL A 132 0.97 -8.73 -9.11
N ASP A 133 0.78 -8.02 -8.00
CA ASP A 133 -0.23 -8.36 -7.00
C ASP A 133 -1.61 -7.75 -7.27
N ASP A 134 -1.66 -6.59 -7.95
CA ASP A 134 -2.92 -5.93 -8.36
C ASP A 134 -2.71 -5.04 -9.59
N TYR A 135 -3.82 -4.64 -10.21
CA TYR A 135 -3.83 -3.88 -11.46
C TYR A 135 -4.94 -2.81 -11.42
N VAL A 136 -4.60 -1.55 -11.60
CA VAL A 136 -5.52 -0.41 -11.59
C VAL A 136 -5.43 0.36 -12.90
N THR A 137 -6.57 0.71 -13.48
CA THR A 137 -6.63 1.46 -14.75
C THR A 137 -6.78 2.95 -14.54
N LYS A 138 -6.03 3.74 -15.30
CA LYS A 138 -6.22 5.20 -15.41
C LYS A 138 -7.43 5.52 -16.31
N PRO A 139 -8.35 6.43 -15.93
CA PRO A 139 -8.34 7.22 -14.70
C PRO A 139 -8.83 6.40 -13.49
N PHE A 140 -8.21 6.63 -12.33
CA PHE A 140 -8.54 5.94 -11.08
C PHE A 140 -8.94 6.93 -9.98
N ASP A 141 -9.66 6.44 -8.98
CA ASP A 141 -9.89 7.15 -7.73
C ASP A 141 -8.69 6.92 -6.78
N PRO A 142 -7.99 7.97 -6.31
CA PRO A 142 -6.89 7.81 -5.37
C PRO A 142 -7.28 7.06 -4.08
N LEU A 143 -8.51 7.20 -3.61
CA LEU A 143 -8.98 6.50 -2.42
C LEU A 143 -9.18 4.99 -2.67
N ASP A 144 -9.61 4.59 -3.87
CA ASP A 144 -9.67 3.17 -4.25
C ASP A 144 -8.27 2.57 -4.31
N LEU A 145 -7.31 3.27 -4.91
CA LEU A 145 -5.92 2.83 -4.96
C LEU A 145 -5.32 2.67 -3.55
N ILE A 146 -5.55 3.62 -2.65
CA ILE A 146 -5.11 3.54 -1.25
C ILE A 146 -5.73 2.34 -0.53
N ALA A 147 -7.02 2.08 -0.74
CA ALA A 147 -7.68 0.93 -0.15
C ALA A 147 -7.05 -0.40 -0.61
N ARG A 148 -6.64 -0.51 -1.89
CA ARG A 148 -5.93 -1.66 -2.46
C ARG A 148 -4.52 -1.81 -1.87
N VAL A 149 -3.77 -0.72 -1.76
CA VAL A 149 -2.46 -0.67 -1.10
C VAL A 149 -2.57 -1.21 0.33
N ASN A 150 -3.53 -0.71 1.12
CA ASN A 150 -3.76 -1.17 2.49
C ASN A 150 -4.08 -2.68 2.56
N ALA A 151 -4.90 -3.18 1.63
CA ALA A 151 -5.25 -4.60 1.56
C ALA A 151 -4.05 -5.50 1.23
N LEU A 152 -3.15 -5.05 0.35
CA LEU A 152 -1.93 -5.77 0.01
C LEU A 152 -0.94 -5.79 1.16
N LEU A 153 -0.70 -4.65 1.81
CA LEU A 153 0.17 -4.55 2.98
C LEU A 153 -0.30 -5.47 4.12
N ALA A 154 -1.60 -5.49 4.41
CA ALA A 154 -2.16 -6.38 5.43
C ALA A 154 -1.92 -7.87 5.11
N ARG A 155 -2.02 -8.28 3.84
CA ARG A 155 -1.73 -9.66 3.40
C ARG A 155 -0.24 -10.01 3.51
N SER A 156 0.64 -9.09 3.13
CA SER A 156 2.09 -9.28 3.21
C SER A 156 2.53 -9.44 4.67
N GLN A 157 2.00 -8.63 5.58
CA GLN A 157 2.30 -8.72 7.01
C GLN A 157 1.82 -10.06 7.62
N ALA A 158 0.60 -10.50 7.28
CA ALA A 158 0.06 -11.78 7.73
C ALA A 158 0.89 -12.99 7.25
N ALA A 159 1.54 -12.88 6.08
CA ALA A 159 2.41 -13.93 5.55
C ALA A 159 3.79 -13.98 6.25
N HIS A 160 4.21 -12.88 6.88
CA HIS A 160 5.48 -12.79 7.63
C HIS A 160 5.34 -13.01 9.14
N GLU A 161 4.12 -13.05 9.68
CA GLU A 161 3.90 -13.39 11.08
C GLU A 161 4.23 -14.89 11.28
N PRO A 162 5.28 -15.24 12.05
CA PRO A 162 5.51 -16.64 12.39
C PRO A 162 4.28 -17.12 13.14
N ALA A 163 3.69 -18.24 12.68
CA ALA A 163 2.54 -18.86 13.33
C ALA A 163 2.76 -18.83 14.85
N ALA A 164 1.99 -18.00 15.54
CA ALA A 164 2.08 -17.84 16.97
C ALA A 164 2.10 -19.25 17.58
N ALA A 165 3.15 -19.55 18.34
CA ALA A 165 3.40 -20.84 18.95
C ALA A 165 2.09 -21.35 19.54
N ALA A 166 1.58 -22.42 18.94
CA ALA A 166 0.49 -23.18 19.54
C ALA A 166 1.00 -23.58 20.94
N ASP A 167 0.29 -23.14 21.96
CA ASP A 167 0.53 -23.60 23.33
C ASP A 167 0.71 -25.10 23.31
N PRO A 168 1.81 -25.67 23.88
CA PRO A 168 1.95 -27.10 23.96
C PRO A 168 0.76 -27.64 24.75
N PRO A 169 0.17 -28.77 24.33
CA PRO A 169 -0.95 -29.36 25.04
C PRO A 169 -0.55 -29.60 26.50
N ALA A 170 -1.38 -29.10 27.42
CA ALA A 170 -1.19 -29.33 28.86
C ALA A 170 -1.01 -30.82 29.12
N GLU A 171 0.11 -31.18 29.73
CA GLU A 171 0.36 -32.56 30.17
C GLU A 171 -0.75 -32.98 31.11
N PRO A 172 -1.33 -34.21 30.95
CA PRO A 172 -2.31 -34.72 31.89
C PRO A 172 -1.59 -35.03 33.21
N GLY A 173 -2.05 -34.34 34.26
CA GLY A 173 -1.56 -34.50 35.63
C GLY A 173 -1.51 -35.99 36.01
N LEU A 174 -0.33 -36.46 36.38
CA LEU A 174 -0.13 -37.74 37.04
C LEU A 174 -0.75 -37.68 38.43
N ASP A 175 -1.92 -38.30 38.55
CA ASP A 175 -2.57 -38.59 39.82
C ASP A 175 -1.71 -39.57 40.61
N ALA A 176 -0.99 -39.05 41.58
CA ALA A 176 -0.32 -39.84 42.60
C ALA A 176 -1.27 -40.06 43.79
N SER A 177 -2.16 -41.03 43.67
CA SER A 177 -2.92 -41.53 44.80
C SER A 177 -2.90 -43.05 44.80
N SER A 178 -2.05 -43.63 45.62
CA SER A 178 -2.35 -44.79 46.49
C SER A 178 -1.10 -45.30 47.19
N ALA A 179 -0.83 -44.76 48.33
CA ALA A 179 -0.03 -45.46 49.32
C ALA A 179 -0.98 -45.90 50.42
N THR A 180 -1.33 -47.18 50.42
CA THR A 180 -1.92 -47.87 51.58
C THR A 180 -0.99 -48.96 51.97
N ALA A 181 -0.39 -48.81 53.12
CA ALA A 181 0.24 -49.87 53.87
C ALA A 181 -0.80 -50.70 54.68
N PRO A 182 -0.54 -51.85 55.11
CA PRO A 182 -0.19 -52.11 56.51
C PRO A 182 1.22 -52.63 56.69
#